data_681cc641a5329bb252c52e91baeec19e
#
_entry.id   681cc641a5329bb252c52e91baeec19e
#
_cell.length_a   1.000
_cell.length_b   1.000
_cell.length_c   1.000
_cell.angle_alpha   90.00
_cell.angle_beta   90.00
_cell.angle_gamma   90.00
#
_symmetry.space_group_name_H-M   'P 1'
#
loop_
_entity.id
_entity.type
_entity.pdbx_description
1 polymer ?
#
loop_
_entity_poly.entity_id
_entity_poly.type
_entity_poly.pdbx_seq_one_letter_code
_entity_poly.pdbx_strand_id
1 'polypeptide(L)'
;MLVWGTGSPRREFLYVDDLADACLFLMNLDDATFASEVDVPGSVLNAGTGDDIAIRELALLVKDVVGFAGDVEFDTSKPDGAGRKLLDSSRLRALGWAPKTSLDEGIRRTYEWYRGGA
;
A
#
# COMPACT_ATOMS: atom_id res chain seq x y z
N MET A 1 17.29 11.14 9.85
CA MET A 1 16.90 10.49 8.55
C MET A 1 16.58 11.58 7.56
N LEU A 2 17.19 11.52 6.36
CA LEU A 2 16.96 12.52 5.30
C LEU A 2 15.97 11.96 4.27
N VAL A 3 14.90 12.69 4.00
CA VAL A 3 13.86 12.39 3.00
C VAL A 3 13.96 13.41 1.88
N TRP A 4 14.02 12.96 0.63
CA TRP A 4 14.09 13.87 -0.52
C TRP A 4 12.73 14.50 -0.82
N GLY A 5 12.75 15.79 -1.23
CA GLY A 5 11.56 16.58 -1.56
C GLY A 5 10.89 17.19 -0.32
N THR A 6 9.67 17.67 -0.50
CA THR A 6 8.89 18.32 0.57
C THR A 6 8.19 17.33 1.50
N GLY A 7 8.07 16.06 1.07
CA GLY A 7 7.26 15.06 1.74
C GLY A 7 5.74 15.24 1.54
N SER A 8 5.31 16.18 0.70
CA SER A 8 3.88 16.41 0.41
C SER A 8 3.24 15.41 -0.57
N PRO A 9 3.96 14.77 -1.51
CA PRO A 9 3.38 13.76 -2.38
C PRO A 9 2.70 12.65 -1.58
N ARG A 10 1.54 12.19 -2.10
CA ARG A 10 0.72 11.16 -1.45
C ARG A 10 0.84 9.83 -2.16
N ARG A 11 0.89 8.74 -1.39
CA ARG A 11 1.02 7.36 -1.88
C ARG A 11 0.11 6.43 -1.12
N GLU A 12 -0.36 5.44 -1.83
CA GLU A 12 -1.09 4.29 -1.29
C GLU A 12 -0.12 3.16 -0.98
N PHE A 13 -0.36 2.47 0.12
CA PHE A 13 0.43 1.31 0.56
C PHE A 13 -0.51 0.17 0.95
N LEU A 14 -0.28 -0.99 0.39
CA LEU A 14 -1.02 -2.21 0.70
C LEU A 14 -0.08 -3.20 1.39
N TYR A 15 -0.55 -3.81 2.49
CA TYR A 15 0.22 -4.85 3.18
C TYR A 15 0.35 -6.10 2.31
N VAL A 16 1.53 -6.73 2.34
CA VAL A 16 1.87 -7.81 1.40
C VAL A 16 0.94 -9.01 1.52
N ASP A 17 0.51 -9.38 2.74
CA ASP A 17 -0.41 -10.51 2.92
C ASP A 17 -1.82 -10.18 2.43
N ASP A 18 -2.26 -8.91 2.51
CA ASP A 18 -3.53 -8.49 1.91
C ASP A 18 -3.47 -8.58 0.37
N LEU A 19 -2.31 -8.26 -0.24
CA LEU A 19 -2.13 -8.45 -1.68
C LEU A 19 -2.17 -9.95 -2.05
N ALA A 20 -1.51 -10.79 -1.26
CA ALA A 20 -1.57 -12.24 -1.46
C ALA A 20 -3.01 -12.78 -1.30
N ASP A 21 -3.75 -12.30 -0.28
CA ASP A 21 -5.16 -12.64 -0.06
C ASP A 21 -6.03 -12.20 -1.25
N ALA A 22 -5.78 -11.02 -1.84
CA ALA A 22 -6.47 -10.57 -3.06
C ALA A 22 -6.26 -11.53 -4.23
N CYS A 23 -5.02 -11.99 -4.43
CA CYS A 23 -4.72 -12.98 -5.48
C CYS A 23 -5.45 -14.31 -5.23
N LEU A 24 -5.42 -14.82 -4.00
CA LEU A 24 -6.12 -16.04 -3.64
C LEU A 24 -7.64 -15.88 -3.76
N PHE A 25 -8.19 -14.73 -3.37
CA PHE A 25 -9.61 -14.42 -3.55
C PHE A 25 -10.01 -14.53 -5.01
N LEU A 26 -9.27 -13.90 -5.92
CA LEU A 26 -9.54 -13.94 -7.35
C LEU A 26 -9.44 -15.35 -7.94
N MET A 27 -8.46 -16.15 -7.49
CA MET A 27 -8.27 -17.53 -7.91
C MET A 27 -9.38 -18.48 -7.43
N ASN A 28 -10.13 -18.10 -6.40
CA ASN A 28 -11.24 -18.87 -5.83
C ASN A 28 -12.63 -18.35 -6.25
N LEU A 29 -12.71 -17.39 -7.16
CA LEU A 29 -13.99 -17.01 -7.76
C LEU A 29 -14.58 -18.21 -8.53
N ASP A 30 -15.91 -18.26 -8.62
CA ASP A 30 -16.55 -19.21 -9.51
C ASP A 30 -16.21 -18.94 -10.98
N ASP A 31 -16.23 -19.98 -11.81
CA ASP A 31 -15.79 -19.92 -13.21
C ASP A 31 -16.54 -18.84 -14.02
N ALA A 32 -17.84 -18.64 -13.75
CA ALA A 32 -18.64 -17.66 -14.48
C ALA A 32 -18.24 -16.22 -14.11
N THR A 33 -18.07 -15.93 -12.83
CA THR A 33 -17.60 -14.64 -12.34
C THR A 33 -16.16 -14.37 -12.81
N PHE A 34 -15.28 -15.36 -12.73
CA PHE A 34 -13.91 -15.22 -13.22
C PHE A 34 -13.87 -14.90 -14.71
N ALA A 35 -14.63 -15.65 -15.53
CA ALA A 35 -14.67 -15.43 -16.97
C ALA A 35 -15.24 -14.06 -17.36
N SER A 36 -16.24 -13.55 -16.63
CA SER A 36 -16.87 -12.26 -16.95
C SER A 36 -16.13 -11.04 -16.43
N GLU A 37 -15.44 -11.16 -15.31
CA GLU A 37 -14.86 -10.02 -14.60
C GLU A 37 -13.34 -9.98 -14.64
N VAL A 38 -12.68 -11.13 -14.75
CA VAL A 38 -11.22 -11.26 -14.68
C VAL A 38 -10.62 -11.65 -16.02
N ASP A 39 -11.08 -12.74 -16.63
CA ASP A 39 -10.57 -13.28 -17.89
C ASP A 39 -11.20 -12.57 -19.12
N VAL A 40 -11.22 -11.24 -19.08
CA VAL A 40 -11.70 -10.40 -20.19
C VAL A 40 -10.49 -9.72 -20.85
N PRO A 41 -10.36 -9.77 -22.18
CA PRO A 41 -9.25 -9.12 -22.88
C PRO A 41 -9.09 -7.65 -22.48
N GLY A 42 -7.89 -7.29 -22.00
CA GLY A 42 -7.58 -5.95 -21.50
C GLY A 42 -8.12 -5.64 -20.10
N SER A 43 -8.70 -6.61 -19.40
CA SER A 43 -9.14 -6.44 -18.02
C SER A 43 -7.92 -6.29 -17.08
N VAL A 44 -7.96 -5.26 -16.25
CA VAL A 44 -7.02 -5.04 -15.15
C VAL A 44 -7.82 -4.81 -13.89
N LEU A 45 -7.48 -5.54 -12.83
CA LEU A 45 -8.01 -5.32 -11.49
C LEU A 45 -6.92 -4.72 -10.61
N ASN A 46 -7.16 -3.51 -10.14
CA ASN A 46 -6.27 -2.87 -9.20
C ASN A 46 -6.57 -3.42 -7.79
N ALA A 47 -5.52 -3.81 -7.07
CA ALA A 47 -5.58 -4.13 -5.65
C ALA A 47 -4.97 -2.98 -4.86
N GLY A 48 -5.76 -2.33 -4.02
CA GLY A 48 -5.34 -1.20 -3.22
C GLY A 48 -6.27 -0.98 -2.02
N THR A 49 -5.81 -0.14 -1.10
CA THR A 49 -6.57 0.20 0.12
C THR A 49 -7.67 1.22 -0.15
N GLY A 50 -7.49 2.03 -1.21
CA GLY A 50 -8.34 3.20 -1.49
C GLY A 50 -8.00 4.42 -0.64
N ASP A 51 -7.00 4.33 0.24
CA ASP A 51 -6.51 5.41 1.08
C ASP A 51 -5.03 5.72 0.78
N ASP A 52 -4.67 6.97 0.83
CA ASP A 52 -3.29 7.40 0.65
C ASP A 52 -2.79 8.24 1.84
N ILE A 53 -1.49 8.29 2.01
CA ILE A 53 -0.81 9.05 3.05
C ILE A 53 0.28 9.93 2.43
N ALA A 54 0.55 11.10 2.99
CA ALA A 54 1.69 11.92 2.57
C ALA A 54 3.01 11.26 2.99
N ILE A 55 4.04 11.38 2.16
CA ILE A 55 5.38 10.81 2.46
C ILE A 55 5.92 11.31 3.80
N ARG A 56 5.62 12.56 4.16
CA ARG A 56 6.03 13.11 5.47
C ARG A 56 5.35 12.39 6.63
N GLU A 57 4.05 12.11 6.52
CA GLU A 57 3.29 11.38 7.53
C GLU A 57 3.77 9.92 7.63
N LEU A 58 4.04 9.28 6.49
CA LEU A 58 4.61 7.94 6.45
C LEU A 58 5.99 7.89 7.13
N ALA A 59 6.86 8.87 6.86
CA ALA A 59 8.19 8.90 7.46
C ALA A 59 8.13 9.01 9.00
N LEU A 60 7.18 9.79 9.52
CA LEU A 60 6.94 9.90 10.95
C LEU A 60 6.36 8.60 11.53
N LEU A 61 5.40 7.99 10.85
CA LEU A 61 4.82 6.71 11.26
C LEU A 61 5.89 5.59 11.32
N VAL A 62 6.74 5.50 10.31
CA VAL A 62 7.86 4.54 10.31
C VAL A 62 8.85 4.85 11.43
N LYS A 63 9.19 6.13 11.65
CA LYS A 63 10.04 6.56 12.75
C LYS A 63 9.52 6.04 14.10
N ASP A 64 8.23 6.21 14.34
CA ASP A 64 7.58 5.79 15.59
C ASP A 64 7.57 4.27 15.76
N VAL A 65 7.23 3.54 14.68
CA VAL A 65 7.18 2.07 14.70
C VAL A 65 8.56 1.46 14.96
N VAL A 66 9.62 2.00 14.34
CA VAL A 66 10.98 1.46 14.52
C VAL A 66 11.68 1.97 15.78
N GLY A 67 11.10 2.96 16.48
CA GLY A 67 11.71 3.57 17.65
C GLY A 67 12.94 4.43 17.33
N PHE A 68 12.98 5.07 16.14
CA PHE A 68 14.11 5.90 15.76
C PHE A 68 14.11 7.23 16.53
N ALA A 69 15.10 7.43 17.40
CA ALA A 69 15.20 8.63 18.26
C ALA A 69 15.71 9.90 17.55
N GLY A 70 16.27 9.78 16.33
CA GLY A 70 16.80 10.93 15.58
C GLY A 70 15.71 11.73 14.86
N ASP A 71 16.12 12.81 14.18
CA ASP A 71 15.20 13.69 13.45
C ASP A 71 14.92 13.20 12.03
N VAL A 72 13.75 13.57 11.50
CA VAL A 72 13.36 13.44 10.11
C VAL A 72 13.47 14.81 9.45
N GLU A 73 14.36 14.92 8.49
CA GLU A 73 14.61 16.15 7.72
C GLU A 73 14.18 15.97 6.27
N PHE A 74 13.74 17.05 5.63
CA PHE A 74 13.27 17.05 4.24
C PHE A 74 14.20 17.90 3.38
N ASP A 75 14.86 17.27 2.40
CA ASP A 75 15.73 17.96 1.43
C ASP A 75 14.89 18.50 0.26
N THR A 76 14.43 19.73 0.43
CA THR A 76 13.62 20.43 -0.59
C THR A 76 14.42 20.86 -1.82
N SER A 77 15.76 20.69 -1.83
CA SER A 77 16.57 20.87 -3.03
C SER A 77 16.36 19.75 -4.07
N LYS A 78 15.78 18.63 -3.64
CA LYS A 78 15.41 17.51 -4.51
C LYS A 78 13.95 17.66 -4.95
N PRO A 79 13.64 17.30 -6.21
CA PRO A 79 12.28 17.42 -6.73
C PRO A 79 11.33 16.42 -6.04
N ASP A 80 10.10 16.86 -5.85
CA ASP A 80 9.00 15.95 -5.53
C ASP A 80 8.66 15.07 -6.75
N GLY A 81 8.23 13.84 -6.49
CA GLY A 81 7.61 13.00 -7.50
C GLY A 81 6.18 13.44 -7.83
N ALA A 82 5.43 12.61 -8.58
CA ALA A 82 4.01 12.88 -8.86
C ALA A 82 3.24 13.17 -7.56
N GLY A 83 2.40 14.20 -7.57
CA GLY A 83 1.71 14.71 -6.37
C GLY A 83 0.87 13.64 -5.66
N ARG A 84 0.19 12.78 -6.42
CA ARG A 84 -0.64 11.67 -5.88
C ARG A 84 -0.55 10.44 -6.76
N LYS A 85 -0.50 9.26 -6.14
CA LYS A 85 -0.69 7.94 -6.77
C LYS A 85 -1.61 7.14 -5.88
N LEU A 86 -2.83 6.96 -6.34
CA LEU A 86 -3.89 6.18 -5.69
C LEU A 86 -4.55 5.33 -6.77
N LEU A 87 -4.74 4.05 -6.51
CA LEU A 87 -5.42 3.14 -7.41
C LEU A 87 -6.94 3.22 -7.24
N ASP A 88 -7.66 3.09 -8.34
CA ASP A 88 -9.09 2.78 -8.28
C ASP A 88 -9.27 1.27 -8.16
N SER A 89 -9.55 0.81 -6.95
CA SER A 89 -9.81 -0.60 -6.61
C SER A 89 -11.31 -0.93 -6.50
N SER A 90 -12.18 -0.07 -7.02
CA SER A 90 -13.64 -0.22 -6.93
C SER A 90 -14.15 -1.54 -7.51
N ARG A 91 -13.58 -2.02 -8.62
CA ARG A 91 -13.97 -3.29 -9.26
C ARG A 91 -13.67 -4.49 -8.34
N LEU A 92 -12.49 -4.54 -7.73
CA LEU A 92 -12.13 -5.63 -6.82
C LEU A 92 -13.02 -5.62 -5.56
N ARG A 93 -13.34 -4.41 -5.06
CA ARG A 93 -14.28 -4.25 -3.95
C ARG A 93 -15.71 -4.69 -4.32
N ALA A 94 -16.16 -4.41 -5.54
CA ALA A 94 -17.47 -4.85 -6.01
C ALA A 94 -17.58 -6.39 -6.09
N LEU A 95 -16.46 -7.09 -6.32
CA LEU A 95 -16.38 -8.54 -6.26
C LEU A 95 -16.41 -9.10 -4.82
N GLY A 96 -16.25 -8.24 -3.81
CA GLY A 96 -16.35 -8.60 -2.40
C GLY A 96 -15.02 -8.63 -1.64
N TRP A 97 -13.89 -8.30 -2.28
CA TRP A 97 -12.61 -8.22 -1.58
C TRP A 97 -12.34 -6.83 -1.02
N ALA A 98 -11.78 -6.77 0.18
CA ALA A 98 -11.24 -5.55 0.78
C ALA A 98 -10.01 -5.87 1.64
N PRO A 99 -9.03 -4.95 1.73
CA PRO A 99 -7.89 -5.12 2.62
C PRO A 99 -8.34 -5.16 4.08
N LYS A 100 -7.62 -5.92 4.90
CA LYS A 100 -7.93 -6.17 6.31
C LYS A 100 -6.93 -5.52 7.27
N THR A 101 -5.75 -5.16 6.75
CA THR A 101 -4.61 -4.68 7.56
C THR A 101 -4.47 -3.16 7.38
N SER A 102 -4.49 -2.43 8.49
CA SER A 102 -4.19 -0.99 8.46
C SER A 102 -2.72 -0.73 8.14
N LEU A 103 -2.40 0.49 7.68
CA LEU A 103 -1.02 0.87 7.36
C LEU A 103 -0.10 0.74 8.58
N ASP A 104 -0.53 1.22 9.75
CA ASP A 104 0.25 1.12 11.00
C ASP A 104 0.54 -0.34 11.36
N GLU A 105 -0.47 -1.19 11.34
CA GLU A 105 -0.33 -2.61 11.63
C GLU A 105 0.57 -3.32 10.59
N GLY A 106 0.41 -3.02 9.31
CA GLY A 106 1.24 -3.58 8.24
C GLY A 106 2.71 -3.21 8.39
N ILE A 107 3.02 -1.95 8.75
CA ILE A 107 4.40 -1.50 9.01
C ILE A 107 4.97 -2.22 10.25
N ARG A 108 4.19 -2.36 11.34
CA ARG A 108 4.63 -3.08 12.56
C ARG A 108 4.98 -4.53 12.26
N ARG A 109 4.10 -5.26 11.60
CA ARG A 109 4.34 -6.67 11.22
C ARG A 109 5.55 -6.81 10.30
N THR A 110 5.69 -5.92 9.34
CA THR A 110 6.85 -5.90 8.44
C THR A 110 8.15 -5.67 9.22
N TYR A 111 8.15 -4.75 10.17
CA TYR A 111 9.32 -4.46 11.00
C TYR A 111 9.66 -5.62 11.96
N GLU A 112 8.65 -6.25 12.56
CA GLU A 112 8.83 -7.44 13.39
C GLU A 112 9.45 -8.60 12.61
N TRP A 113 8.93 -8.87 11.41
CA TRP A 113 9.49 -9.86 10.49
C TRP A 113 10.95 -9.54 10.15
N TYR A 114 11.26 -8.29 9.80
CA TYR A 114 12.62 -7.85 9.48
C TYR A 114 13.57 -8.05 10.68
N ARG A 115 13.13 -7.75 11.90
CA ARG A 115 13.93 -7.91 13.13
C ARG A 115 14.11 -9.35 13.55
N GLY A 116 13.11 -10.21 13.28
CA GLY A 116 13.15 -11.63 13.63
C GLY A 116 14.16 -12.44 12.83
N GLY A 117 14.78 -11.84 11.80
CA GLY A 117 15.70 -12.49 10.89
C GLY A 117 14.96 -13.52 10.05
N ALA A 118 14.51 -13.10 8.89
CA ALA A 118 13.95 -14.01 7.89
C ALA A 118 14.96 -15.08 7.50
#